data_4373c0389c252a54b39e43ef6e60c710
#
_entry.id   4373c0389c252a54b39e43ef6e60c710
#
_cell.length_a   1.000
_cell.length_b   1.000
_cell.length_c   1.000
_cell.angle_alpha   90.00
_cell.angle_beta   90.00
_cell.angle_gamma   90.00
#
_symmetry.space_group_name_H-M   'P 1'
#
loop_
_entity.id
_entity.type
_entity.pdbx_description
1 polymer ?
#
loop_
_entity_poly.entity_id
_entity_poly.type
_entity_poly.pdbx_seq_one_letter_code
_entity_poly.pdbx_strand_id
1 'polypeptide(L)'
;MSKKKTSRQTRTATKQNMNQRAPVTTMDAFSNPAARIGFGTMDLLQATEYPMTRMTQNYQLLTSLYRENWIIQNIIATIPNDMIRKWYDLKTSIAPQYLKEMVQLERKTQIRKKLLLGMYWGRLYGGAAGVILIKGQNDLSMPLDMDTVMPGSFLGLHILDRWNGIYPEGELVTDAEDPDFSLPAYYTIRNDETGTMVARVHHSRVIRFIGRELPWMEMVTEQYWGESEIEAIYDELVRRDNVAGNIAALTFRANINYQETDGLDQLLGASNTEIQRRFWNTMAAQSMMESNFGTRLINKGDAIHNTQYTFTGLPDVYDRVMMDVAGAARTPVTKLFGRSPAGLNATGEADLQNYYDYIDGLRETELRGIIERLLPVMALSAWGKMPDDMDIDFSPMQTPDAKDIADI
;
A
#
# COMPACT_ATOMS: atom_id res chain seq x y z
N MET A 1 78.87 23.86 -2.61
CA MET A 1 78.89 23.68 -4.05
C MET A 1 77.92 22.61 -4.45
N SER A 2 77.22 22.80 -5.54
CA SER A 2 76.33 21.93 -6.28
C SER A 2 74.87 21.80 -5.78
N LYS A 3 74.04 22.61 -6.42
CA LYS A 3 72.57 22.55 -6.37
C LYS A 3 72.06 21.38 -7.22
N LYS A 4 71.29 20.45 -6.63
CA LYS A 4 70.49 19.51 -7.38
C LYS A 4 69.08 20.06 -7.60
N LYS A 5 68.77 20.39 -8.84
CA LYS A 5 67.42 20.72 -9.31
C LYS A 5 66.55 19.49 -9.32
N THR A 6 65.47 19.52 -8.56
CA THR A 6 64.40 18.51 -8.64
C THR A 6 63.39 18.97 -9.67
N SER A 7 63.30 18.25 -10.80
CA SER A 7 62.30 18.52 -11.83
C SER A 7 60.91 18.04 -11.38
N ARG A 8 60.00 18.98 -11.37
CA ARG A 8 58.57 18.76 -11.12
C ARG A 8 57.94 18.21 -12.41
N GLN A 9 57.67 16.92 -12.45
CA GLN A 9 56.86 16.34 -13.53
C GLN A 9 55.40 16.74 -13.38
N THR A 10 54.96 17.61 -14.26
CA THR A 10 53.56 17.95 -14.48
C THR A 10 52.83 16.76 -15.12
N ARG A 11 51.99 16.06 -14.37
CA ARG A 11 51.06 15.07 -14.93
C ARG A 11 49.98 15.81 -15.66
N THR A 12 50.01 15.80 -16.96
CA THR A 12 48.96 16.22 -17.86
C THR A 12 47.82 15.20 -17.74
N ALA A 13 46.72 15.61 -17.14
CA ALA A 13 45.48 14.80 -17.11
C ALA A 13 44.87 14.81 -18.52
N THR A 14 44.99 13.69 -19.18
CA THR A 14 44.28 13.42 -20.45
C THR A 14 42.77 13.37 -20.14
N LYS A 15 42.06 14.38 -20.61
CA LYS A 15 40.61 14.33 -20.66
C LYS A 15 40.20 13.23 -21.67
N GLN A 16 39.84 12.08 -21.16
CA GLN A 16 39.11 11.10 -21.97
C GLN A 16 37.73 11.65 -22.28
N ASN A 17 37.56 12.03 -23.54
CA ASN A 17 36.26 12.25 -24.13
C ASN A 17 35.49 10.93 -24.12
N MET A 18 34.63 10.74 -23.14
CA MET A 18 33.64 9.67 -23.16
C MET A 18 32.49 10.06 -24.09
N ASN A 19 32.77 10.14 -25.39
CA ASN A 19 31.77 9.89 -26.40
C ASN A 19 31.60 8.39 -26.55
N GLN A 20 30.97 7.76 -25.59
CA GLN A 20 30.36 6.45 -25.82
C GLN A 20 29.19 6.67 -26.76
N ARG A 21 29.45 6.58 -28.07
CA ARG A 21 28.39 6.29 -29.03
C ARG A 21 27.77 4.98 -28.56
N ALA A 22 26.47 5.04 -28.22
CA ALA A 22 25.67 3.85 -28.07
C ALA A 22 25.95 2.92 -29.27
N PRO A 23 26.08 1.61 -29.07
CA PRO A 23 26.28 0.69 -30.15
C PRO A 23 25.14 0.89 -31.14
N VAL A 24 25.49 1.37 -32.34
CA VAL A 24 24.60 1.34 -33.50
C VAL A 24 24.49 -0.13 -33.83
N THR A 25 23.49 -0.79 -33.24
CA THR A 25 23.06 -2.08 -33.77
C THR A 25 22.60 -1.81 -35.18
N THR A 26 23.36 -2.25 -36.17
CA THR A 26 22.91 -2.36 -37.54
C THR A 26 21.73 -3.34 -37.52
N MET A 27 20.53 -2.82 -37.30
CA MET A 27 19.33 -3.61 -37.45
C MET A 27 19.05 -3.74 -38.94
N ASP A 28 19.55 -4.81 -39.49
CA ASP A 28 19.13 -5.32 -40.81
C ASP A 28 17.74 -5.99 -40.74
N ALA A 29 17.04 -5.82 -39.63
CA ALA A 29 15.67 -6.24 -39.45
C ALA A 29 14.75 -5.04 -39.70
N PHE A 30 13.95 -5.15 -40.73
CA PHE A 30 12.86 -4.23 -41.02
C PHE A 30 11.95 -4.13 -39.80
N SER A 31 12.19 -3.14 -38.94
CA SER A 31 11.33 -2.90 -37.80
C SER A 31 10.09 -2.19 -38.27
N ASN A 32 8.97 -2.90 -38.32
CA ASN A 32 7.68 -2.31 -38.62
C ASN A 32 7.29 -1.38 -37.45
N PRO A 33 7.35 -0.04 -37.64
CA PRO A 33 7.00 0.91 -36.56
C PRO A 33 5.52 0.79 -36.14
N ALA A 34 4.66 0.22 -36.97
CA ALA A 34 3.25 -0.04 -36.66
C ALA A 34 3.04 -1.23 -35.72
N ALA A 35 4.04 -2.14 -35.60
CA ALA A 35 3.98 -3.26 -34.67
C ALA A 35 4.37 -2.88 -33.23
N ARG A 36 4.91 -1.69 -33.01
CA ARG A 36 5.25 -1.18 -31.67
C ARG A 36 4.04 -0.45 -31.10
N ILE A 37 3.46 -1.01 -30.06
CA ILE A 37 2.46 -0.34 -29.24
C ILE A 37 3.19 0.71 -28.37
N GLY A 38 3.18 1.97 -28.84
CA GLY A 38 3.76 3.10 -28.14
C GLY A 38 5.25 3.33 -28.46
N PHE A 39 5.54 4.46 -29.11
CA PHE A 39 6.90 4.95 -29.32
C PHE A 39 7.47 5.36 -27.96
N GLY A 40 8.47 4.63 -27.45
CA GLY A 40 9.20 4.96 -26.21
C GLY A 40 8.69 4.28 -24.94
N THR A 41 7.72 3.38 -25.01
CA THR A 41 7.36 2.51 -23.88
C THR A 41 8.17 1.21 -23.96
N MET A 42 8.56 0.67 -22.78
CA MET A 42 9.14 -0.67 -22.68
C MET A 42 8.25 -1.68 -23.38
N ASP A 43 8.86 -2.63 -24.11
CA ASP A 43 8.15 -3.74 -24.71
C ASP A 43 7.51 -4.58 -23.57
N LEU A 44 6.19 -4.64 -23.54
CA LEU A 44 5.45 -5.40 -22.53
C LEU A 44 5.80 -6.92 -22.55
N LEU A 45 6.35 -7.41 -23.65
CA LEU A 45 6.85 -8.79 -23.76
C LEU A 45 8.20 -9.01 -23.06
N GLN A 46 8.92 -7.95 -22.73
CA GLN A 46 10.17 -8.00 -21.95
C GLN A 46 9.98 -7.63 -20.48
N ALA A 47 8.77 -7.29 -20.06
CA ALA A 47 8.45 -6.81 -18.72
C ALA A 47 8.29 -7.93 -17.68
N THR A 48 8.85 -9.12 -17.90
CA THR A 48 8.92 -10.18 -16.87
C THR A 48 10.20 -10.10 -16.03
N GLU A 49 10.83 -8.96 -15.97
CA GLU A 49 11.88 -8.73 -14.97
C GLU A 49 11.21 -8.44 -13.63
N TYR A 50 11.64 -9.18 -12.60
CA TYR A 50 11.27 -8.90 -11.21
C TYR A 50 12.28 -7.87 -10.66
N PRO A 51 11.98 -6.56 -10.70
CA PRO A 51 12.90 -5.58 -10.17
C PRO A 51 12.88 -5.69 -8.63
N MET A 52 14.06 -5.64 -8.03
CA MET A 52 14.17 -5.48 -6.57
C MET A 52 13.83 -4.02 -6.22
N THR A 53 12.56 -3.71 -6.12
CA THR A 53 12.09 -2.38 -5.67
C THR A 53 11.76 -2.48 -4.18
N ARG A 54 12.56 -1.83 -3.34
CA ARG A 54 12.26 -1.68 -1.91
C ARG A 54 11.32 -0.48 -1.72
N MET A 55 10.05 -0.67 -2.08
CA MET A 55 9.05 0.39 -2.01
C MET A 55 8.76 0.79 -0.56
N THR A 56 8.86 -0.12 0.38
CA THR A 56 8.68 0.14 1.81
C THR A 56 9.54 1.30 2.30
N GLN A 57 10.73 1.49 1.73
CA GLN A 57 11.63 2.60 2.08
C GLN A 57 11.19 3.94 1.47
N ASN A 58 10.30 3.95 0.50
CA ASN A 58 9.74 5.18 -0.08
C ASN A 58 8.42 5.57 0.60
N TYR A 59 8.52 5.98 1.88
CA TYR A 59 7.34 6.35 2.67
C TYR A 59 6.55 7.52 2.08
N GLN A 60 7.19 8.42 1.33
CA GLN A 60 6.51 9.54 0.67
C GLN A 60 5.57 9.04 -0.41
N LEU A 61 6.00 8.07 -1.23
CA LEU A 61 5.16 7.43 -2.22
C LEU A 61 4.01 6.67 -1.55
N LEU A 62 4.29 5.88 -0.50
CA LEU A 62 3.26 5.15 0.25
C LEU A 62 2.21 6.10 0.83
N THR A 63 2.64 7.22 1.40
CA THR A 63 1.74 8.26 1.93
C THR A 63 0.87 8.86 0.83
N SER A 64 1.46 9.21 -0.32
CA SER A 64 0.73 9.78 -1.47
C SER A 64 -0.29 8.77 -2.00
N LEU A 65 0.11 7.53 -2.20
CA LEU A 65 -0.76 6.44 -2.64
C LEU A 65 -1.94 6.23 -1.68
N TYR A 66 -1.69 6.21 -0.38
CA TYR A 66 -2.75 6.07 0.63
C TYR A 66 -3.73 7.25 0.61
N ARG A 67 -3.24 8.47 0.39
CA ARG A 67 -4.09 9.68 0.37
C ARG A 67 -4.95 9.78 -0.90
N GLU A 68 -4.43 9.34 -2.03
CA GLU A 68 -5.02 9.62 -3.35
C GLU A 68 -5.76 8.40 -3.93
N ASN A 69 -5.43 7.17 -3.52
CA ASN A 69 -6.00 5.95 -4.08
C ASN A 69 -6.91 5.22 -3.08
N TRP A 70 -8.22 5.24 -3.35
CA TRP A 70 -9.23 4.59 -2.52
C TRP A 70 -9.06 3.06 -2.41
N ILE A 71 -8.48 2.41 -3.43
CA ILE A 71 -8.23 0.96 -3.40
C ILE A 71 -7.18 0.65 -2.35
N ILE A 72 -6.11 1.45 -2.30
CA ILE A 72 -5.05 1.32 -1.31
C ILE A 72 -5.60 1.55 0.10
N GLN A 73 -6.48 2.55 0.28
CA GLN A 73 -7.15 2.75 1.56
C GLN A 73 -7.95 1.51 1.98
N ASN A 74 -8.67 0.89 1.04
CA ASN A 74 -9.40 -0.35 1.32
C ASN A 74 -8.47 -1.53 1.62
N ILE A 75 -7.38 -1.71 0.88
CA ILE A 75 -6.39 -2.76 1.13
C ILE A 75 -5.81 -2.65 2.55
N ILE A 76 -5.47 -1.45 2.97
CA ILE A 76 -4.92 -1.21 4.30
C ILE A 76 -5.97 -1.39 5.40
N ALA A 77 -7.20 -0.96 5.16
CA ALA A 77 -8.21 -0.86 6.20
C ALA A 77 -9.08 -2.12 6.38
N THR A 78 -9.36 -2.88 5.32
CA THR A 78 -10.38 -3.95 5.35
C THR A 78 -10.06 -5.04 6.35
N ILE A 79 -8.86 -5.61 6.29
CA ILE A 79 -8.44 -6.71 7.20
C ILE A 79 -8.43 -6.25 8.65
N PRO A 80 -7.77 -5.13 9.04
CA PRO A 80 -7.79 -4.67 10.44
C PRO A 80 -9.20 -4.33 10.95
N ASN A 81 -10.06 -3.75 10.11
CA ASN A 81 -11.44 -3.48 10.49
C ASN A 81 -12.21 -4.77 10.81
N ASP A 82 -12.02 -5.80 10.00
CA ASP A 82 -12.66 -7.08 10.23
C ASP A 82 -12.07 -7.80 11.46
N MET A 83 -10.77 -7.74 11.70
CA MET A 83 -10.14 -8.31 12.90
C MET A 83 -10.73 -7.72 14.20
N ILE A 84 -11.03 -6.42 14.23
CA ILE A 84 -11.56 -5.73 15.41
C ILE A 84 -13.11 -5.75 15.45
N ARG A 85 -13.78 -6.08 14.35
CA ARG A 85 -15.24 -6.02 14.25
C ARG A 85 -15.97 -6.81 15.34
N LYS A 86 -15.57 -8.06 15.55
CA LYS A 86 -15.97 -8.86 16.68
C LYS A 86 -14.83 -8.82 17.70
N TRP A 87 -15.04 -8.08 18.79
CA TRP A 87 -14.02 -7.90 19.82
C TRP A 87 -13.77 -9.22 20.58
N TYR A 88 -12.79 -9.25 21.45
CA TYR A 88 -12.58 -10.38 22.31
C TYR A 88 -13.62 -10.42 23.44
N ASP A 89 -13.92 -11.61 23.92
CA ASP A 89 -14.67 -11.89 25.13
C ASP A 89 -13.69 -12.26 26.24
N LEU A 90 -13.75 -11.54 27.34
CA LEU A 90 -12.88 -11.78 28.49
C LEU A 90 -13.45 -12.91 29.35
N LYS A 91 -12.71 -14.01 29.46
CA LYS A 91 -12.99 -15.14 30.34
C LYS A 91 -12.29 -14.93 31.67
N THR A 92 -13.04 -14.85 32.76
CA THR A 92 -12.52 -14.69 34.11
C THR A 92 -13.63 -14.96 35.12
N SER A 93 -13.27 -15.40 36.31
CA SER A 93 -14.21 -15.61 37.47
C SER A 93 -14.59 -14.30 38.17
N ILE A 94 -14.07 -13.15 37.71
CA ILE A 94 -14.34 -11.86 38.32
C ILE A 94 -15.83 -11.47 38.21
N ALA A 95 -16.36 -10.76 39.20
CA ALA A 95 -17.78 -10.40 39.21
C ALA A 95 -18.14 -9.49 37.98
N PRO A 96 -19.35 -9.62 37.41
CA PRO A 96 -19.77 -8.90 36.19
C PRO A 96 -19.68 -7.38 36.25
N GLN A 97 -19.69 -6.81 37.44
CA GLN A 97 -19.49 -5.36 37.61
C GLN A 97 -18.10 -4.89 37.16
N TYR A 98 -17.07 -5.68 37.41
CA TYR A 98 -15.70 -5.37 37.01
C TYR A 98 -15.53 -5.46 35.49
N LEU A 99 -16.26 -6.33 34.80
CA LEU A 99 -16.25 -6.39 33.34
C LEU A 99 -16.75 -5.07 32.72
N LYS A 100 -17.74 -4.42 33.35
CA LYS A 100 -18.22 -3.10 32.92
C LYS A 100 -17.17 -2.02 33.09
N GLU A 101 -16.36 -2.09 34.16
CA GLU A 101 -15.24 -1.16 34.36
C GLU A 101 -14.17 -1.30 33.30
N MET A 102 -13.85 -2.54 32.88
CA MET A 102 -12.93 -2.80 31.75
C MET A 102 -13.46 -2.16 30.46
N VAL A 103 -14.73 -2.39 30.11
CA VAL A 103 -15.34 -1.79 28.91
C VAL A 103 -15.35 -0.26 28.99
N GLN A 104 -15.54 0.33 30.17
CA GLN A 104 -15.43 1.78 30.36
C GLN A 104 -14.01 2.29 30.15
N LEU A 105 -13.01 1.58 30.66
CA LEU A 105 -11.61 1.88 30.45
C LEU A 105 -11.25 1.83 28.96
N GLU A 106 -11.65 0.76 28.25
CA GLU A 106 -11.43 0.62 26.81
C GLU A 106 -12.04 1.80 26.01
N ARG A 107 -13.26 2.20 26.37
CA ARG A 107 -13.92 3.34 25.71
C ARG A 107 -13.21 4.66 26.02
N LYS A 108 -12.82 4.90 27.27
CA LYS A 108 -12.12 6.11 27.71
C LYS A 108 -10.78 6.26 27.02
N THR A 109 -10.02 5.18 26.93
CA THR A 109 -8.68 5.16 26.30
C THR A 109 -8.75 5.03 24.78
N GLN A 110 -9.93 4.77 24.22
CA GLN A 110 -10.15 4.51 22.79
C GLN A 110 -9.26 3.36 22.25
N ILE A 111 -9.02 2.33 23.06
CA ILE A 111 -8.01 1.30 22.75
C ILE A 111 -8.26 0.63 21.40
N ARG A 112 -9.51 0.27 21.07
CA ARG A 112 -9.85 -0.32 19.76
C ARG A 112 -9.43 0.55 18.59
N LYS A 113 -9.68 1.87 18.68
CA LYS A 113 -9.28 2.83 17.63
C LYS A 113 -7.77 2.94 17.54
N LYS A 114 -7.07 2.90 18.68
CA LYS A 114 -5.62 2.97 18.72
C LYS A 114 -4.97 1.73 18.12
N LEU A 115 -5.47 0.54 18.44
CA LEU A 115 -5.01 -0.71 17.83
C LEU A 115 -5.27 -0.71 16.32
N LEU A 116 -6.46 -0.29 15.90
CA LEU A 116 -6.80 -0.15 14.49
C LEU A 116 -5.81 0.76 13.73
N LEU A 117 -5.49 1.93 14.30
CA LEU A 117 -4.50 2.84 13.70
C LEU A 117 -3.10 2.21 13.66
N GLY A 118 -2.69 1.51 14.71
CA GLY A 118 -1.40 0.78 14.73
C GLY A 118 -1.33 -0.24 13.61
N MET A 119 -2.36 -1.04 13.43
CA MET A 119 -2.43 -2.01 12.33
C MET A 119 -2.47 -1.34 10.95
N TYR A 120 -3.18 -0.21 10.78
CA TYR A 120 -3.16 0.52 9.51
C TYR A 120 -1.76 0.99 9.15
N TRP A 121 -1.07 1.62 10.08
CA TRP A 121 0.28 2.13 9.83
C TRP A 121 1.31 1.01 9.72
N GLY A 122 1.14 -0.08 10.48
CA GLY A 122 1.94 -1.30 10.31
C GLY A 122 1.84 -1.83 8.89
N ARG A 123 0.63 -2.01 8.37
CA ARG A 123 0.38 -2.50 7.00
C ARG A 123 0.82 -1.51 5.92
N LEU A 124 0.62 -0.20 6.15
CA LEU A 124 1.00 0.81 5.15
C LEU A 124 2.51 1.00 5.05
N TYR A 125 3.18 1.13 6.17
CA TYR A 125 4.60 1.49 6.22
C TYR A 125 5.53 0.32 6.55
N GLY A 126 4.99 -0.89 6.75
CA GLY A 126 5.75 -2.06 7.18
C GLY A 126 5.98 -2.11 8.68
N GLY A 127 5.69 -1.04 9.43
CA GLY A 127 5.85 -1.01 10.86
C GLY A 127 5.25 0.21 11.54
N ALA A 128 4.70 -0.02 12.72
CA ALA A 128 4.23 1.01 13.64
C ALA A 128 4.39 0.54 15.08
N ALA A 129 4.37 1.47 16.02
CA ALA A 129 4.45 1.18 17.43
C ALA A 129 3.36 1.89 18.23
N GLY A 130 2.84 1.21 19.22
CA GLY A 130 1.98 1.76 20.25
C GLY A 130 2.73 1.86 21.56
N VAL A 131 2.99 3.08 22.03
CA VAL A 131 3.66 3.30 23.30
C VAL A 131 2.63 3.32 24.42
N ILE A 132 2.81 2.46 25.41
CA ILE A 132 1.94 2.36 26.59
C ILE A 132 2.21 3.54 27.51
N LEU A 133 1.17 4.35 27.76
CA LEU A 133 1.25 5.52 28.62
C LEU A 133 0.54 5.27 29.96
N ILE A 134 1.28 5.45 31.05
CA ILE A 134 0.78 5.27 32.42
C ILE A 134 1.06 6.54 33.24
N LYS A 135 0.03 7.01 33.92
CA LYS A 135 0.14 8.15 34.81
C LYS A 135 1.07 7.84 35.99
N GLY A 136 2.06 8.68 36.21
CA GLY A 136 3.07 8.49 37.26
C GLY A 136 4.38 7.89 36.74
N GLN A 137 4.38 7.22 35.59
CA GLN A 137 5.58 6.68 34.96
C GLN A 137 6.02 7.57 33.79
N ASN A 138 6.60 8.73 34.09
CA ASN A 138 6.94 9.75 33.10
C ASN A 138 8.24 9.46 32.34
N ASP A 139 9.16 8.69 32.96
CA ASP A 139 10.39 8.27 32.29
C ASP A 139 10.11 6.98 31.47
N LEU A 140 9.94 7.17 30.17
CA LEU A 140 9.64 6.04 29.26
C LEU A 140 10.87 5.17 28.98
N SER A 141 12.08 5.60 29.33
CA SER A 141 13.30 4.80 29.17
C SER A 141 13.42 3.68 30.19
N MET A 142 12.69 3.78 31.28
CA MET A 142 12.60 2.73 32.31
C MET A 142 11.63 1.62 31.87
N PRO A 143 11.88 0.36 32.22
CA PRO A 143 10.94 -0.72 32.00
C PRO A 143 9.54 -0.40 32.51
N LEU A 144 8.53 -1.05 31.91
CA LEU A 144 7.16 -0.94 32.40
C LEU A 144 7.07 -1.57 33.79
N ASP A 145 6.78 -0.75 34.78
CA ASP A 145 6.66 -1.19 36.17
C ASP A 145 5.18 -1.49 36.47
N MET A 146 4.85 -2.78 36.59
CA MET A 146 3.50 -3.26 36.86
C MET A 146 3.05 -2.97 38.28
N ASP A 147 3.98 -2.92 39.25
CA ASP A 147 3.67 -2.72 40.67
C ASP A 147 3.17 -1.30 40.98
N THR A 148 3.53 -0.34 40.14
CA THR A 148 3.11 1.05 40.28
C THR A 148 1.88 1.41 39.43
N VAL A 149 1.27 0.44 38.74
CA VAL A 149 0.04 0.67 38.00
C VAL A 149 -1.14 0.78 38.96
N MET A 150 -1.64 1.99 39.18
CA MET A 150 -2.76 2.29 40.06
C MET A 150 -4.10 2.31 39.28
N PRO A 151 -5.24 2.15 39.97
CA PRO A 151 -6.54 2.30 39.34
C PRO A 151 -6.69 3.66 38.63
N GLY A 152 -7.10 3.60 37.35
CA GLY A 152 -7.27 4.78 36.48
C GLY A 152 -5.96 5.38 35.94
N SER A 153 -4.81 4.70 36.12
CA SER A 153 -3.51 5.21 35.65
C SER A 153 -3.20 4.93 34.18
N PHE A 154 -3.85 3.95 33.56
CA PHE A 154 -3.66 3.67 32.13
C PHE A 154 -4.27 4.80 31.28
N LEU A 155 -3.43 5.50 30.53
CA LEU A 155 -3.83 6.63 29.68
C LEU A 155 -4.14 6.20 28.23
N GLY A 156 -3.76 4.99 27.86
CA GLY A 156 -3.94 4.44 26.52
C GLY A 156 -2.63 4.28 25.76
N LEU A 157 -2.72 4.17 24.44
CA LEU A 157 -1.59 4.03 23.53
C LEU A 157 -1.32 5.32 22.76
N HIS A 158 -0.06 5.64 22.57
CA HIS A 158 0.39 6.62 21.60
C HIS A 158 0.92 5.89 20.37
N ILE A 159 0.24 6.04 19.23
CA ILE A 159 0.58 5.33 18.00
C ILE A 159 1.49 6.19 17.13
N LEU A 160 2.60 5.62 16.71
CA LEU A 160 3.62 6.23 15.85
C LEU A 160 4.00 5.24 14.75
N ASP A 161 4.21 5.73 13.55
CA ASP A 161 4.73 4.91 12.47
C ASP A 161 6.27 4.92 12.43
N ARG A 162 6.86 3.95 11.73
CA ARG A 162 8.32 3.75 11.67
C ARG A 162 9.08 4.86 10.97
N TRP A 163 8.41 5.69 10.15
CA TRP A 163 9.06 6.72 9.34
C TRP A 163 8.94 8.12 9.95
N ASN A 164 7.86 8.35 10.73
CA ASN A 164 7.52 9.67 11.24
C ASN A 164 7.30 9.63 12.76
N GLY A 165 8.27 9.16 13.50
CA GLY A 165 8.16 9.31 14.94
C GLY A 165 8.88 8.32 15.82
N ILE A 166 8.98 7.02 15.47
CA ILE A 166 9.61 6.03 16.34
C ILE A 166 10.67 5.22 15.60
N TYR A 167 11.88 5.23 16.16
CA TYR A 167 13.07 4.62 15.57
C TYR A 167 13.70 3.63 16.53
N PRO A 168 13.95 2.37 16.13
CA PRO A 168 14.65 1.41 16.96
C PRO A 168 16.12 1.81 17.16
N GLU A 169 16.66 1.55 18.34
CA GLU A 169 18.08 1.70 18.64
C GLU A 169 18.83 0.39 18.36
N GLY A 170 20.15 0.48 18.21
CA GLY A 170 20.98 -0.68 17.85
C GLY A 170 21.21 -1.69 18.99
N GLU A 171 20.82 -1.38 20.22
CA GLU A 171 20.90 -2.30 21.36
C GLU A 171 19.74 -3.30 21.30
N LEU A 172 20.04 -4.59 21.43
CA LEU A 172 19.05 -5.67 21.35
C LEU A 172 18.80 -6.26 22.73
N VAL A 173 17.59 -6.80 22.91
CA VAL A 173 17.25 -7.61 24.10
C VAL A 173 18.04 -8.91 24.04
N THR A 174 18.86 -9.14 25.07
CA THR A 174 19.74 -10.33 25.20
C THR A 174 19.23 -11.37 26.17
N ASP A 175 18.19 -11.06 26.91
CA ASP A 175 17.54 -12.03 27.81
C ASP A 175 16.71 -13.02 26.98
N ALA A 176 17.07 -14.30 27.05
CA ALA A 176 16.39 -15.36 26.31
C ALA A 176 15.01 -15.72 26.86
N GLU A 177 14.67 -15.29 28.08
CA GLU A 177 13.36 -15.48 28.69
C GLU A 177 12.37 -14.35 28.30
N ASP A 178 12.89 -13.25 27.75
CA ASP A 178 12.06 -12.12 27.31
C ASP A 178 11.40 -12.43 25.94
N PRO A 179 10.09 -12.22 25.80
CA PRO A 179 9.38 -12.41 24.52
C PRO A 179 9.95 -11.59 23.37
N ASP A 180 10.60 -10.46 23.66
CA ASP A 180 11.22 -9.58 22.67
C ASP A 180 12.71 -9.93 22.42
N PHE A 181 13.17 -11.13 22.77
CA PHE A 181 14.55 -11.57 22.54
C PHE A 181 15.01 -11.31 21.11
N SER A 182 16.20 -10.75 20.95
CA SER A 182 16.80 -10.33 19.67
C SER A 182 16.11 -9.18 18.96
N LEU A 183 15.13 -8.52 19.57
CA LEU A 183 14.52 -7.29 19.06
C LEU A 183 15.16 -6.06 19.74
N PRO A 184 14.96 -4.84 19.20
CA PRO A 184 15.49 -3.63 19.79
C PRO A 184 15.04 -3.42 21.23
N ALA A 185 16.00 -3.22 22.15
CA ALA A 185 15.73 -3.00 23.57
C ALA A 185 15.14 -1.60 23.83
N TYR A 186 15.49 -0.65 22.98
CA TYR A 186 15.05 0.74 23.09
C TYR A 186 14.60 1.31 21.75
N TYR A 187 13.69 2.25 21.84
CA TYR A 187 13.17 3.02 20.72
C TYR A 187 13.29 4.52 21.04
N THR A 188 13.65 5.31 20.05
CA THR A 188 13.72 6.77 20.18
C THR A 188 12.53 7.41 19.47
N ILE A 189 11.77 8.25 20.20
CA ILE A 189 10.76 9.12 19.60
C ILE A 189 11.43 10.44 19.26
N ARG A 190 11.31 10.86 17.98
CA ARG A 190 11.84 12.12 17.48
C ARG A 190 10.74 12.99 16.90
N ASN A 191 10.93 14.29 16.99
CA ASN A 191 10.16 15.22 16.17
C ASN A 191 10.93 15.40 14.84
N ASP A 192 10.35 14.94 13.75
CA ASP A 192 11.02 14.93 12.45
C ASP A 192 11.25 16.33 11.86
N GLU A 193 10.43 17.32 12.22
CA GLU A 193 10.60 18.69 11.77
C GLU A 193 11.85 19.36 12.41
N THR A 194 12.10 19.06 13.68
CA THR A 194 13.20 19.66 14.43
C THR A 194 14.40 18.73 14.63
N GLY A 195 14.25 17.43 14.34
CA GLY A 195 15.23 16.39 14.64
C GLY A 195 15.45 16.18 16.15
N THR A 196 14.63 16.82 16.99
CA THR A 196 14.81 16.78 18.45
C THR A 196 14.27 15.47 19.01
N MET A 197 15.08 14.81 19.84
CA MET A 197 14.64 13.64 20.60
C MET A 197 13.59 14.08 21.62
N VAL A 198 12.41 13.46 21.55
CA VAL A 198 11.29 13.70 22.47
C VAL A 198 11.38 12.76 23.68
N ALA A 199 11.62 11.48 23.43
CA ALA A 199 11.72 10.46 24.47
C ALA A 199 12.52 9.25 23.98
N ARG A 200 13.14 8.53 24.93
CA ARG A 200 13.64 7.16 24.76
C ARG A 200 12.64 6.21 25.41
N VAL A 201 12.30 5.12 24.75
CA VAL A 201 11.25 4.20 25.20
C VAL A 201 11.81 2.78 25.31
N HIS A 202 11.64 2.15 26.48
CA HIS A 202 12.02 0.77 26.69
C HIS A 202 11.05 -0.19 25.94
N HIS A 203 11.55 -1.30 25.41
CA HIS A 203 10.76 -2.27 24.61
C HIS A 203 9.51 -2.78 25.34
N SER A 204 9.58 -2.97 26.66
CA SER A 204 8.43 -3.45 27.46
C SER A 204 7.21 -2.52 27.39
N ARG A 205 7.40 -1.24 27.01
CA ARG A 205 6.35 -0.25 26.82
C ARG A 205 5.86 -0.15 25.37
N VAL A 206 6.45 -0.92 24.47
CA VAL A 206 6.18 -0.81 23.02
C VAL A 206 5.40 -2.01 22.55
N ILE A 207 4.24 -1.76 21.94
CA ILE A 207 3.50 -2.74 21.17
C ILE A 207 3.86 -2.54 19.71
N ARG A 208 4.38 -3.57 19.08
CA ARG A 208 4.79 -3.51 17.68
C ARG A 208 3.65 -3.97 16.78
N PHE A 209 3.39 -3.21 15.74
CA PHE A 209 2.50 -3.56 14.65
C PHE A 209 3.36 -3.75 13.41
N ILE A 210 3.54 -5.00 13.02
CA ILE A 210 4.38 -5.35 11.88
C ILE A 210 3.50 -5.42 10.63
N GLY A 211 4.04 -5.01 9.48
CA GLY A 211 3.42 -5.24 8.19
C GLY A 211 3.55 -6.70 7.79
N ARG A 212 4.03 -6.98 6.57
CA ARG A 212 4.36 -8.37 6.20
C ARG A 212 5.67 -8.78 6.86
N GLU A 213 5.67 -9.98 7.41
CA GLU A 213 6.89 -10.55 7.98
C GLU A 213 7.94 -10.80 6.92
N LEU A 214 9.19 -10.54 7.28
CA LEU A 214 10.36 -10.72 6.42
C LEU A 214 11.30 -11.77 6.99
N PRO A 215 12.06 -12.47 6.14
CA PRO A 215 13.20 -13.26 6.60
C PRO A 215 14.16 -12.41 7.43
N TRP A 216 14.86 -13.05 8.40
CA TRP A 216 15.68 -12.34 9.38
C TRP A 216 16.61 -11.28 8.81
N MET A 217 17.35 -11.60 7.73
CA MET A 217 18.31 -10.66 7.12
C MET A 217 17.61 -9.42 6.52
N GLU A 218 16.46 -9.61 5.90
CA GLU A 218 15.67 -8.50 5.36
C GLU A 218 15.02 -7.68 6.49
N MET A 219 14.55 -8.34 7.54
CA MET A 219 14.01 -7.66 8.73
C MET A 219 15.09 -6.76 9.39
N VAL A 220 16.33 -7.22 9.50
CA VAL A 220 17.44 -6.39 10.00
C VAL A 220 17.69 -5.18 9.09
N THR A 221 17.64 -5.39 7.77
CA THR A 221 17.77 -4.29 6.79
C THR A 221 16.65 -3.27 6.92
N GLU A 222 15.43 -3.73 7.23
CA GLU A 222 14.24 -2.91 7.49
C GLU A 222 14.16 -2.43 8.95
N GLN A 223 15.28 -2.38 9.65
CA GLN A 223 15.39 -1.90 11.04
C GLN A 223 14.45 -2.64 12.01
N TYR A 224 14.42 -3.96 11.89
CA TYR A 224 13.56 -4.86 12.70
C TYR A 224 12.05 -4.65 12.49
N TRP A 225 11.63 -4.01 11.38
CA TRP A 225 10.26 -3.92 10.93
C TRP A 225 9.98 -4.90 9.79
N GLY A 226 8.74 -4.98 9.37
CA GLY A 226 8.34 -5.73 8.19
C GLY A 226 8.32 -4.87 6.93
N GLU A 227 7.75 -5.41 5.86
CA GLU A 227 7.50 -4.67 4.62
C GLU A 227 6.06 -4.15 4.53
N SER A 228 5.85 -3.14 3.69
CA SER A 228 4.52 -2.63 3.38
C SER A 228 3.69 -3.66 2.61
N GLU A 229 2.42 -3.80 2.96
CA GLU A 229 1.47 -4.60 2.16
C GLU A 229 1.38 -4.11 0.70
N ILE A 230 1.61 -2.83 0.48
CA ILE A 230 1.52 -2.23 -0.85
C ILE A 230 2.66 -2.70 -1.74
N GLU A 231 3.84 -2.99 -1.19
CA GLU A 231 5.00 -3.43 -1.97
C GLU A 231 4.69 -4.70 -2.78
N ALA A 232 4.07 -5.68 -2.13
CA ALA A 232 3.73 -6.94 -2.77
C ALA A 232 2.58 -6.85 -3.79
N ILE A 233 1.77 -5.80 -3.72
CA ILE A 233 0.56 -5.62 -4.55
C ILE A 233 0.80 -4.58 -5.65
N TYR A 234 1.90 -3.85 -5.59
CA TYR A 234 2.13 -2.67 -6.41
C TYR A 234 2.04 -2.94 -7.91
N ASP A 235 2.66 -4.01 -8.37
CA ASP A 235 2.65 -4.35 -9.79
C ASP A 235 1.24 -4.64 -10.30
N GLU A 236 0.40 -5.29 -9.49
CA GLU A 236 -1.00 -5.56 -9.83
C GLU A 236 -1.83 -4.27 -9.86
N LEU A 237 -1.55 -3.33 -8.95
CA LEU A 237 -2.18 -2.01 -8.97
C LEU A 237 -1.80 -1.23 -10.23
N VAL A 238 -0.52 -1.23 -10.62
CA VAL A 238 -0.04 -0.57 -11.84
C VAL A 238 -0.67 -1.20 -13.08
N ARG A 239 -0.74 -2.53 -13.16
CA ARG A 239 -1.42 -3.23 -14.26
C ARG A 239 -2.89 -2.84 -14.36
N ARG A 240 -3.60 -2.83 -13.22
CA ARG A 240 -5.01 -2.45 -13.15
C ARG A 240 -5.22 -1.01 -13.63
N ASP A 241 -4.41 -0.07 -13.18
CA ASP A 241 -4.55 1.34 -13.53
C ASP A 241 -4.25 1.57 -15.02
N ASN A 242 -3.24 0.87 -15.56
CA ASN A 242 -2.94 0.89 -16.99
C ASN A 242 -4.11 0.32 -17.83
N VAL A 243 -4.70 -0.80 -17.41
CA VAL A 243 -5.87 -1.38 -18.10
C VAL A 243 -7.06 -0.43 -18.05
N ALA A 244 -7.35 0.15 -16.88
CA ALA A 244 -8.42 1.13 -16.73
C ALA A 244 -8.22 2.37 -17.61
N GLY A 245 -7.01 2.90 -17.66
CA GLY A 245 -6.64 4.03 -18.51
C GLY A 245 -6.77 3.70 -20.00
N ASN A 246 -6.33 2.51 -20.41
CA ASN A 246 -6.43 2.05 -21.80
C ASN A 246 -7.89 1.84 -22.21
N ILE A 247 -8.73 1.26 -21.36
CA ILE A 247 -10.18 1.12 -21.61
C ILE A 247 -10.83 2.49 -21.76
N ALA A 248 -10.52 3.44 -20.87
CA ALA A 248 -11.00 4.81 -20.97
C ALA A 248 -10.55 5.48 -22.30
N ALA A 249 -9.29 5.32 -22.69
CA ALA A 249 -8.77 5.85 -23.95
C ALA A 249 -9.45 5.21 -25.18
N LEU A 250 -9.75 3.92 -25.14
CA LEU A 250 -10.47 3.22 -26.20
C LEU A 250 -11.91 3.74 -26.34
N THR A 251 -12.60 4.07 -25.25
CA THR A 251 -13.96 4.64 -25.33
C THR A 251 -14.00 5.98 -26.05
N PHE A 252 -12.94 6.82 -25.91
CA PHE A 252 -12.83 8.05 -26.70
C PHE A 252 -12.56 7.79 -28.19
N ARG A 253 -11.97 6.65 -28.53
CA ARG A 253 -11.69 6.23 -29.90
C ARG A 253 -12.78 5.32 -30.49
N ALA A 254 -13.92 5.19 -29.82
CA ALA A 254 -15.01 4.32 -30.22
C ALA A 254 -15.49 4.58 -31.66
N ASN A 255 -15.42 5.81 -32.11
CA ASN A 255 -15.73 6.23 -33.45
C ASN A 255 -14.51 6.92 -34.06
N ILE A 256 -13.87 6.29 -35.03
CA ILE A 256 -12.83 6.96 -35.83
C ILE A 256 -13.46 7.31 -37.16
N ASN A 257 -13.49 8.61 -37.45
CA ASN A 257 -13.88 9.15 -38.71
C ASN A 257 -12.64 9.34 -39.59
N TYR A 258 -12.60 8.65 -40.70
CA TYR A 258 -11.60 8.88 -41.75
C TYR A 258 -12.21 9.77 -42.82
N GLN A 259 -11.53 10.85 -43.15
CA GLN A 259 -11.90 11.69 -44.29
C GLN A 259 -10.89 11.44 -45.39
N GLU A 260 -11.36 10.88 -46.51
CA GLU A 260 -10.57 10.78 -47.72
C GLU A 260 -10.63 12.12 -48.45
N THR A 261 -9.47 12.69 -48.72
CA THR A 261 -9.32 13.97 -49.44
C THR A 261 -8.27 13.78 -50.51
N ASP A 262 -8.63 14.15 -51.75
CA ASP A 262 -7.71 14.07 -52.87
C ASP A 262 -6.49 14.98 -52.69
N GLY A 263 -5.30 14.46 -53.01
CA GLY A 263 -4.06 15.23 -52.98
C GLY A 263 -3.53 15.59 -51.58
N LEU A 264 -3.91 14.87 -50.52
CA LEU A 264 -3.46 15.10 -49.14
C LEU A 264 -1.94 15.02 -49.02
N ASP A 265 -1.29 14.07 -49.71
CA ASP A 265 0.15 13.89 -49.76
C ASP A 265 0.85 15.11 -50.41
N GLN A 266 0.26 15.69 -51.45
CA GLN A 266 0.78 16.91 -52.10
C GLN A 266 0.59 18.12 -51.18
N LEU A 267 -0.52 18.22 -50.45
CA LEU A 267 -0.78 19.29 -49.47
C LEU A 267 0.18 19.24 -48.29
N LEU A 268 0.44 18.06 -47.76
CA LEU A 268 1.36 17.87 -46.63
C LEU A 268 2.82 17.98 -47.04
N GLY A 269 3.17 17.57 -48.27
CA GLY A 269 4.53 17.65 -48.82
C GLY A 269 4.86 19.01 -49.46
N ALA A 270 3.91 19.96 -49.54
CA ALA A 270 4.12 21.25 -50.17
C ALA A 270 5.16 22.08 -49.41
N SER A 271 6.20 22.53 -50.10
CA SER A 271 7.20 23.46 -49.56
C SER A 271 6.65 24.86 -49.30
N ASN A 272 5.43 25.15 -49.74
CA ASN A 272 4.79 26.45 -49.62
C ASN A 272 4.03 26.56 -48.27
N THR A 273 4.59 27.34 -47.36
CA THR A 273 4.06 27.62 -46.04
C THR A 273 2.62 28.17 -46.04
N GLU A 274 2.23 28.89 -47.12
CA GLU A 274 0.90 29.48 -47.21
C GLU A 274 -0.16 28.43 -47.53
N ILE A 275 0.15 27.43 -48.35
CA ILE A 275 -0.75 26.33 -48.68
C ILE A 275 -0.96 25.46 -47.42
N GLN A 276 0.10 25.16 -46.69
CA GLN A 276 0.03 24.44 -45.42
C GLN A 276 -0.80 25.21 -44.39
N ARG A 277 -0.60 26.52 -44.24
CA ARG A 277 -1.36 27.36 -43.33
C ARG A 277 -2.85 27.38 -43.66
N ARG A 278 -3.21 27.51 -44.95
CA ARG A 278 -4.62 27.44 -45.39
C ARG A 278 -5.24 26.10 -45.08
N PHE A 279 -4.52 25.01 -45.33
CA PHE A 279 -4.96 23.65 -44.99
C PHE A 279 -5.27 23.51 -43.47
N TRP A 280 -4.33 23.90 -42.61
CA TRP A 280 -4.52 23.83 -41.18
C TRP A 280 -5.65 24.73 -40.66
N ASN A 281 -5.81 25.91 -41.22
CA ASN A 281 -6.92 26.81 -40.90
C ASN A 281 -8.27 26.21 -41.31
N THR A 282 -8.33 25.53 -42.44
CA THR A 282 -9.55 24.84 -42.90
C THR A 282 -9.88 23.69 -42.00
N MET A 283 -8.88 22.86 -41.62
CA MET A 283 -9.06 21.75 -40.66
C MET A 283 -9.50 22.27 -39.29
N ALA A 284 -8.92 23.33 -38.78
CA ALA A 284 -9.32 23.95 -37.54
C ALA A 284 -10.77 24.47 -37.58
N ALA A 285 -11.17 25.11 -38.69
CA ALA A 285 -12.54 25.59 -38.88
C ALA A 285 -13.53 24.39 -38.96
N GLN A 286 -13.18 23.32 -39.65
CA GLN A 286 -13.99 22.11 -39.70
C GLN A 286 -14.14 21.48 -38.30
N SER A 287 -13.05 21.40 -37.55
CA SER A 287 -13.07 20.87 -36.16
C SER A 287 -13.95 21.73 -35.24
N MET A 288 -13.94 23.05 -35.40
CA MET A 288 -14.82 23.95 -34.63
C MET A 288 -16.30 23.81 -34.99
N MET A 289 -16.61 23.43 -36.23
CA MET A 289 -17.98 23.23 -36.69
C MET A 289 -18.51 21.82 -36.39
N GLU A 290 -17.61 20.89 -36.03
CA GLU A 290 -17.99 19.53 -35.67
C GLU A 290 -18.50 19.50 -34.22
N SER A 291 -19.80 19.34 -34.04
CA SER A 291 -20.41 19.15 -32.74
C SER A 291 -20.81 17.66 -32.59
N ASN A 292 -21.00 17.21 -31.35
CA ASN A 292 -21.44 15.83 -31.03
C ASN A 292 -22.78 15.47 -31.75
N PHE A 293 -23.53 16.47 -32.21
CA PHE A 293 -24.79 16.34 -32.94
C PHE A 293 -24.76 17.07 -34.31
N GLY A 294 -23.58 17.54 -34.71
CA GLY A 294 -23.45 18.43 -35.85
C GLY A 294 -23.24 17.71 -37.19
N THR A 295 -23.69 18.36 -38.24
CA THR A 295 -23.42 17.95 -39.60
C THR A 295 -22.01 18.42 -39.98
N ARG A 296 -21.17 17.50 -40.49
CA ARG A 296 -19.85 17.85 -41.02
C ARG A 296 -19.99 18.24 -42.52
N LEU A 297 -19.50 19.41 -42.89
CA LEU A 297 -19.43 19.83 -44.27
C LEU A 297 -18.15 19.29 -44.91
N ILE A 298 -18.30 18.59 -46.04
CA ILE A 298 -17.20 18.04 -46.83
C ILE A 298 -17.27 18.55 -48.26
N ASN A 299 -16.14 18.56 -48.97
CA ASN A 299 -16.11 18.93 -50.35
C ASN A 299 -16.76 17.83 -51.22
N LYS A 300 -17.25 18.23 -52.38
CA LYS A 300 -17.78 17.24 -53.35
C LYS A 300 -16.62 16.37 -53.85
N GLY A 301 -16.64 15.11 -53.51
CA GLY A 301 -15.60 14.12 -53.82
C GLY A 301 -14.91 13.57 -52.60
N ASP A 302 -14.96 14.27 -51.46
CA ASP A 302 -14.49 13.71 -50.18
C ASP A 302 -15.45 12.65 -49.67
N ALA A 303 -14.94 11.61 -49.06
CA ALA A 303 -15.73 10.57 -48.38
C ALA A 303 -15.39 10.53 -46.88
N ILE A 304 -16.41 10.30 -46.06
CA ILE A 304 -16.22 10.05 -44.61
C ILE A 304 -16.54 8.60 -44.36
N HIS A 305 -15.56 7.90 -43.84
CA HIS A 305 -15.72 6.52 -43.36
C HIS A 305 -15.75 6.54 -41.84
N ASN A 306 -16.78 5.91 -41.26
CA ASN A 306 -16.88 5.75 -39.83
C ASN A 306 -16.56 4.27 -39.49
N THR A 307 -15.54 4.05 -38.71
CA THR A 307 -15.22 2.74 -38.17
C THR A 307 -15.61 2.70 -36.71
N GLN A 308 -16.60 1.88 -36.39
CA GLN A 308 -17.04 1.64 -35.02
C GLN A 308 -16.31 0.41 -34.46
N TYR A 309 -15.69 0.58 -33.30
CA TYR A 309 -15.12 -0.53 -32.55
C TYR A 309 -16.15 -1.10 -31.58
N THR A 310 -16.28 -2.42 -31.56
CA THR A 310 -17.08 -3.13 -30.55
C THR A 310 -16.16 -3.44 -29.36
N PHE A 311 -16.62 -3.12 -28.17
CA PHE A 311 -15.88 -3.33 -26.92
C PHE A 311 -16.31 -4.60 -26.19
N THR A 312 -16.79 -5.60 -26.94
CA THR A 312 -17.16 -6.90 -26.38
C THR A 312 -15.92 -7.53 -25.72
N GLY A 313 -16.07 -7.96 -24.45
CA GLY A 313 -14.99 -8.60 -23.69
C GLY A 313 -14.10 -7.65 -22.85
N LEU A 314 -14.15 -6.34 -23.06
CA LEU A 314 -13.39 -5.41 -22.17
C LEU A 314 -13.80 -5.49 -20.69
N PRO A 315 -15.09 -5.62 -20.33
CA PRO A 315 -15.51 -5.83 -18.96
C PRO A 315 -14.86 -7.07 -18.34
N ASP A 316 -14.79 -8.17 -19.07
CA ASP A 316 -14.22 -9.44 -18.58
C ASP A 316 -12.71 -9.30 -18.30
N VAL A 317 -11.98 -8.58 -19.15
CA VAL A 317 -10.55 -8.29 -18.94
C VAL A 317 -10.36 -7.45 -17.67
N TYR A 318 -11.18 -6.42 -17.50
CA TYR A 318 -11.10 -5.54 -16.32
C TYR A 318 -11.46 -6.30 -15.04
N ASP A 319 -12.48 -7.16 -15.07
CA ASP A 319 -12.87 -7.97 -13.92
C ASP A 319 -11.77 -8.97 -13.53
N ARG A 320 -11.05 -9.58 -14.49
CA ARG A 320 -9.89 -10.44 -14.20
C ARG A 320 -8.77 -9.69 -13.47
N VAL A 321 -8.41 -8.51 -13.97
CA VAL A 321 -7.36 -7.70 -13.33
C VAL A 321 -7.79 -7.24 -11.92
N MET A 322 -9.07 -6.99 -11.69
CA MET A 322 -9.57 -6.72 -10.33
C MET A 322 -9.48 -7.96 -9.42
N MET A 323 -9.71 -9.15 -9.95
CA MET A 323 -9.53 -10.40 -9.20
C MET A 323 -8.07 -10.61 -8.82
N ASP A 324 -7.11 -10.30 -9.70
CA ASP A 324 -5.68 -10.40 -9.42
C ASP A 324 -5.27 -9.46 -8.28
N VAL A 325 -5.72 -8.20 -8.30
CA VAL A 325 -5.50 -7.25 -7.20
C VAL A 325 -6.12 -7.74 -5.89
N ALA A 326 -7.34 -8.28 -5.94
CA ALA A 326 -8.04 -8.79 -4.76
C ALA A 326 -7.33 -10.03 -4.19
N GLY A 327 -6.86 -10.93 -5.05
CA GLY A 327 -6.06 -12.10 -4.67
C GLY A 327 -4.73 -11.71 -4.01
N ALA A 328 -4.01 -10.75 -4.62
CA ALA A 328 -2.77 -10.21 -4.04
C ALA A 328 -3.00 -9.57 -2.67
N ALA A 329 -4.13 -8.87 -2.50
CA ALA A 329 -4.53 -8.24 -1.24
C ALA A 329 -5.15 -9.24 -0.22
N ARG A 330 -5.30 -10.52 -0.57
CA ARG A 330 -5.96 -11.55 0.25
C ARG A 330 -7.35 -11.12 0.73
N THR A 331 -8.05 -10.34 -0.07
CA THR A 331 -9.36 -9.77 0.28
C THR A 331 -10.35 -10.05 -0.85
N PRO A 332 -11.55 -10.59 -0.58
CA PRO A 332 -12.54 -10.85 -1.62
C PRO A 332 -12.87 -9.60 -2.42
N VAL A 333 -13.09 -9.77 -3.73
CA VAL A 333 -13.43 -8.67 -4.66
C VAL A 333 -14.62 -7.87 -4.15
N THR A 334 -15.62 -8.55 -3.60
CA THR A 334 -16.83 -7.92 -3.03
C THR A 334 -16.53 -6.97 -1.89
N LYS A 335 -15.55 -7.30 -1.04
CA LYS A 335 -15.14 -6.44 0.09
C LYS A 335 -14.20 -5.32 -0.36
N LEU A 336 -13.29 -5.63 -1.29
CA LEU A 336 -12.28 -4.65 -1.72
C LEU A 336 -12.89 -3.59 -2.64
N PHE A 337 -13.72 -4.01 -3.60
CA PHE A 337 -14.29 -3.13 -4.64
C PHE A 337 -15.77 -2.80 -4.45
N GLY A 338 -16.45 -3.44 -3.48
CA GLY A 338 -17.87 -3.19 -3.19
C GLY A 338 -18.84 -3.70 -4.27
N ARG A 339 -18.39 -4.56 -5.19
CA ARG A 339 -19.20 -5.15 -6.26
C ARG A 339 -18.81 -6.60 -6.52
N SER A 340 -19.77 -7.40 -6.93
CA SER A 340 -19.50 -8.77 -7.37
C SER A 340 -19.16 -8.76 -8.86
N PRO A 341 -18.13 -9.50 -9.29
CA PRO A 341 -17.91 -9.78 -10.70
C PRO A 341 -19.13 -10.53 -11.30
N ALA A 342 -19.44 -10.28 -12.55
CA ALA A 342 -20.53 -10.96 -13.24
C ALA A 342 -20.27 -12.48 -13.28
N GLY A 343 -21.22 -13.31 -12.81
CA GLY A 343 -21.14 -14.77 -12.85
C GLY A 343 -20.71 -15.48 -11.54
N LEU A 344 -20.46 -14.76 -10.44
CA LEU A 344 -19.89 -15.34 -9.20
C LEU A 344 -20.95 -15.77 -8.16
N ASN A 345 -22.20 -15.97 -8.52
CA ASN A 345 -23.27 -16.20 -7.54
C ASN A 345 -23.15 -17.47 -6.69
N ALA A 346 -22.35 -18.47 -7.11
CA ALA A 346 -22.16 -19.72 -6.38
C ALA A 346 -20.85 -19.78 -5.56
N THR A 347 -19.82 -18.99 -5.92
CA THR A 347 -18.50 -19.04 -5.30
C THR A 347 -18.26 -17.93 -4.29
N GLY A 348 -19.06 -16.87 -4.28
CA GLY A 348 -18.87 -15.72 -3.41
C GLY A 348 -19.06 -16.02 -1.92
N GLU A 349 -19.89 -16.98 -1.56
CA GLU A 349 -20.12 -17.38 -0.18
C GLU A 349 -18.93 -18.19 0.37
N ALA A 350 -18.42 -19.14 -0.43
CA ALA A 350 -17.23 -19.90 -0.08
C ALA A 350 -15.98 -19.00 0.03
N ASP A 351 -15.83 -18.03 -0.85
CA ASP A 351 -14.73 -17.05 -0.79
C ASP A 351 -14.80 -16.20 0.48
N LEU A 352 -16.00 -15.78 0.89
CA LEU A 352 -16.21 -15.06 2.14
C LEU A 352 -15.93 -15.94 3.36
N GLN A 353 -16.27 -17.21 3.32
CA GLN A 353 -15.97 -18.15 4.40
C GLN A 353 -14.45 -18.32 4.55
N ASN A 354 -13.76 -18.66 3.46
CA ASN A 354 -12.29 -18.76 3.48
C ASN A 354 -11.61 -17.47 3.97
N TYR A 355 -12.17 -16.33 3.60
CA TYR A 355 -11.68 -15.04 4.08
C TYR A 355 -11.90 -14.86 5.59
N TYR A 356 -13.05 -15.25 6.12
CA TYR A 356 -13.31 -15.13 7.56
C TYR A 356 -12.47 -16.10 8.38
N ASP A 357 -12.21 -17.31 7.87
CA ASP A 357 -11.29 -18.25 8.50
C ASP A 357 -9.87 -17.67 8.54
N TYR A 358 -9.45 -17.00 7.47
CA TYR A 358 -8.17 -16.28 7.44
C TYR A 358 -8.14 -15.13 8.47
N ILE A 359 -9.21 -14.34 8.59
CA ILE A 359 -9.30 -13.27 9.61
C ILE A 359 -9.25 -13.84 11.02
N ASP A 360 -9.95 -14.94 11.29
CA ASP A 360 -9.91 -15.60 12.60
C ASP A 360 -8.49 -16.12 12.91
N GLY A 361 -7.78 -16.65 11.92
CA GLY A 361 -6.35 -16.98 12.03
C GLY A 361 -5.48 -15.78 12.40
N LEU A 362 -5.65 -14.63 11.75
CA LEU A 362 -4.91 -13.41 12.08
C LEU A 362 -5.23 -12.87 13.49
N ARG A 363 -6.47 -13.01 13.93
CA ARG A 363 -6.85 -12.62 15.30
C ARG A 363 -6.11 -13.44 16.33
N GLU A 364 -5.98 -14.75 16.10
CA GLU A 364 -5.24 -15.65 17.00
C GLU A 364 -3.73 -15.41 16.96
N THR A 365 -3.15 -15.21 15.80
CA THR A 365 -1.70 -15.11 15.65
C THR A 365 -1.14 -13.71 15.93
N GLU A 366 -1.85 -12.65 15.55
CA GLU A 366 -1.35 -11.28 15.65
C GLU A 366 -2.06 -10.49 16.76
N LEU A 367 -3.41 -10.48 16.77
CA LEU A 367 -4.17 -9.62 17.67
C LEU A 367 -4.15 -10.16 19.12
N ARG A 368 -4.17 -11.48 19.31
CA ARG A 368 -4.14 -12.10 20.64
C ARG A 368 -2.91 -11.64 21.43
N GLY A 369 -1.72 -11.77 20.88
CA GLY A 369 -0.48 -11.38 21.56
C GLY A 369 -0.43 -9.89 21.93
N ILE A 370 -1.00 -9.03 21.09
CA ILE A 370 -1.12 -7.60 21.38
C ILE A 370 -2.06 -7.36 22.57
N ILE A 371 -3.21 -8.04 22.59
CA ILE A 371 -4.19 -7.88 23.68
C ILE A 371 -3.65 -8.47 24.97
N GLU A 372 -3.05 -9.65 24.95
CA GLU A 372 -2.44 -10.30 26.13
C GLU A 372 -1.35 -9.46 26.77
N ARG A 373 -0.58 -8.71 25.96
CA ARG A 373 0.41 -7.76 26.48
C ARG A 373 -0.22 -6.52 27.14
N LEU A 374 -1.38 -6.09 26.68
CA LEU A 374 -2.11 -4.93 27.20
C LEU A 374 -2.99 -5.28 28.41
N LEU A 375 -3.53 -6.47 28.43
CA LEU A 375 -4.56 -6.89 29.35
C LEU A 375 -4.15 -6.78 30.82
N PRO A 376 -2.91 -7.16 31.25
CA PRO A 376 -2.44 -6.97 32.62
C PRO A 376 -2.45 -5.50 33.07
N VAL A 377 -1.96 -4.60 32.22
CA VAL A 377 -1.93 -3.15 32.48
C VAL A 377 -3.34 -2.61 32.61
N MET A 378 -4.24 -3.04 31.73
CA MET A 378 -5.65 -2.61 31.75
C MET A 378 -6.38 -3.15 32.97
N ALA A 379 -6.13 -4.41 33.37
CA ALA A 379 -6.74 -5.02 34.56
C ALA A 379 -6.31 -4.32 35.84
N LEU A 380 -5.02 -4.06 36.01
CA LEU A 380 -4.50 -3.29 37.14
C LEU A 380 -5.10 -1.87 37.18
N SER A 381 -5.19 -1.24 36.02
CA SER A 381 -5.78 0.10 35.95
C SER A 381 -7.32 0.11 36.13
N ALA A 382 -8.03 -0.92 35.71
CA ALA A 382 -9.47 -0.99 35.90
C ALA A 382 -9.84 -1.41 37.33
N TRP A 383 -9.14 -2.43 37.87
CA TRP A 383 -9.56 -3.16 39.07
C TRP A 383 -8.59 -3.06 40.24
N GLY A 384 -7.37 -2.55 40.03
CA GLY A 384 -6.30 -2.52 41.02
C GLY A 384 -5.74 -3.92 41.36
N LYS A 385 -6.13 -4.93 40.62
CA LYS A 385 -5.66 -6.30 40.76
C LYS A 385 -5.70 -7.02 39.43
N MET A 386 -4.88 -8.04 39.27
CA MET A 386 -4.89 -8.93 38.13
C MET A 386 -5.42 -10.30 38.57
N PRO A 387 -6.52 -10.80 38.01
CA PRO A 387 -7.00 -12.16 38.25
C PRO A 387 -6.05 -13.21 37.62
N ASP A 388 -5.84 -14.33 38.31
CA ASP A 388 -4.97 -15.41 37.81
C ASP A 388 -5.61 -16.21 36.66
N ASP A 389 -6.93 -16.16 36.52
CA ASP A 389 -7.76 -16.93 35.59
C ASP A 389 -8.18 -16.10 34.35
N MET A 390 -7.45 -15.02 34.06
CA MET A 390 -7.81 -14.12 32.98
C MET A 390 -7.34 -14.66 31.62
N ASP A 391 -8.30 -14.93 30.75
CA ASP A 391 -8.08 -15.39 29.38
C ASP A 391 -8.98 -14.64 28.40
N ILE A 392 -8.64 -14.63 27.13
CA ILE A 392 -9.42 -14.02 26.07
C ILE A 392 -9.86 -15.06 25.05
N ASP A 393 -11.06 -14.88 24.52
CA ASP A 393 -11.61 -15.70 23.46
C ASP A 393 -12.13 -14.83 22.32
N PHE A 394 -11.99 -15.29 21.09
CA PHE A 394 -12.54 -14.60 19.93
C PHE A 394 -13.76 -15.35 19.40
N SER A 395 -14.92 -14.69 19.44
CA SER A 395 -16.11 -15.22 18.76
C SER A 395 -15.82 -15.36 17.26
N PRO A 396 -16.15 -16.51 16.60
CA PRO A 396 -15.92 -16.71 15.18
C PRO A 396 -16.54 -15.60 14.33
N MET A 397 -15.88 -15.22 13.25
CA MET A 397 -16.37 -14.17 12.35
C MET A 397 -17.68 -14.56 11.67
N GLN A 398 -17.83 -15.83 11.34
CA GLN A 398 -19.06 -16.40 10.84
C GLN A 398 -19.79 -17.13 11.97
N THR A 399 -21.03 -16.81 12.19
CA THR A 399 -21.91 -17.58 13.07
C THR A 399 -22.66 -18.54 12.17
N PRO A 400 -22.66 -19.85 12.43
CA PRO A 400 -23.44 -20.80 11.66
C PRO A 400 -24.90 -20.35 11.59
N ASP A 401 -25.52 -20.45 10.42
CA ASP A 401 -26.95 -20.18 10.28
C ASP A 401 -27.75 -21.15 11.12
N ALA A 402 -28.94 -20.74 11.56
CA ALA A 402 -29.82 -21.57 12.38
C ALA A 402 -30.17 -22.93 11.72
N LYS A 403 -29.98 -23.04 10.39
CA LYS A 403 -30.11 -24.31 9.66
C LYS A 403 -28.91 -25.24 9.88
N ASP A 404 -27.69 -24.69 9.88
CA ASP A 404 -26.48 -25.48 10.10
C ASP A 404 -26.39 -26.03 11.53
N ILE A 405 -26.98 -25.30 12.49
CA ILE A 405 -27.08 -25.74 13.88
C ILE A 405 -28.15 -26.85 14.05
N ALA A 406 -29.15 -26.91 13.18
CA ALA A 406 -30.18 -27.92 13.26
C ALA A 406 -29.79 -29.25 12.59
N ASP A 407 -28.74 -29.25 11.76
CA ASP A 407 -28.22 -30.44 11.05
C ASP A 407 -27.03 -31.10 11.78
N ILE A 408 -26.58 -30.52 12.93
CA ILE A 408 -25.59 -31.09 13.87
C ILE A 408 -26.32 -31.70 15.09
#